data_6787b5924ba45b02a110f860d66c3566
#
_entry.id   6787b5924ba45b02a110f860d66c3566
#
_cell.length_a   1.000
_cell.length_b   1.000
_cell.length_c   1.000
_cell.angle_alpha   90.00
_cell.angle_beta   90.00
_cell.angle_gamma   90.00
#
_symmetry.space_group_name_H-M   'P 1'
#
loop_
_entity.id
_entity.type
_entity.pdbx_description
1 polymer ?
#
loop_
_entity_poly.entity_id
_entity_poly.type
_entity_poly.pdbx_seq_one_letter_code
_entity_poly.pdbx_strand_id
1 'polypeptide(L)'
;MNKIFAIGDIHGCLDKLQRLIRDIAADPVKDTLLFIGDYIDRAGGGRDVVDYVLGLKKIHQKMICLCGNHEDMLIRYLEGLDEDMYLQNGGMMTLNAYGIFRSDAPRERKAKIPADHLRFFESLLPYYETDQFIFVHAGLIPGIPLGGQCSHDLQWIRKEFIDSDYDFGKRVVFGHTHFSAPLITDNKIGIDTGAVYGGKLTCLELPTLKFYQV
;
A
#
# COMPACT_ATOMS: atom_id res chain seq x y z
N MET A 1 17.28 13.86 -13.09
CA MET A 1 16.51 14.09 -11.84
C MET A 1 16.18 12.75 -11.26
N ASN A 2 16.22 12.60 -9.95
CA ASN A 2 15.75 11.38 -9.30
C ASN A 2 14.22 11.33 -9.42
N LYS A 3 13.69 10.18 -9.86
CA LYS A 3 12.26 9.96 -10.00
C LYS A 3 11.70 9.25 -8.77
N ILE A 4 10.40 9.40 -8.56
CA ILE A 4 9.62 8.58 -7.61
C ILE A 4 8.60 7.80 -8.43
N PHE A 5 8.59 6.49 -8.26
CA PHE A 5 7.61 5.59 -8.84
C PHE A 5 6.67 5.14 -7.72
N ALA A 6 5.49 5.77 -7.64
CA ALA A 6 4.47 5.44 -6.64
C ALA A 6 3.55 4.34 -7.19
N ILE A 7 3.48 3.21 -6.49
CA ILE A 7 2.76 2.00 -6.90
C ILE A 7 1.52 1.85 -6.04
N GLY A 8 0.37 1.69 -6.67
CA GLY A 8 -0.94 1.50 -6.03
C GLY A 8 -1.13 0.13 -5.42
N ASP A 9 -2.36 -0.11 -4.93
CA ASP A 9 -2.78 -1.30 -4.20
C ASP A 9 -2.58 -2.60 -5.00
N ILE A 10 -1.90 -3.57 -4.40
CA ILE A 10 -1.45 -4.79 -5.08
C ILE A 10 -2.36 -5.98 -4.77
N HIS A 11 -2.74 -6.17 -3.52
CA HIS A 11 -3.61 -7.25 -3.05
C HIS A 11 -3.26 -8.63 -3.63
N GLY A 12 -2.00 -9.04 -3.49
CA GLY A 12 -1.55 -10.36 -3.94
C GLY A 12 -1.45 -10.54 -5.47
N CYS A 13 -1.61 -9.49 -6.28
CA CYS A 13 -1.48 -9.55 -7.74
C CYS A 13 -0.01 -9.54 -8.18
N LEU A 14 0.76 -10.58 -7.82
CA LEU A 14 2.20 -10.67 -8.08
C LEU A 14 2.55 -10.52 -9.55
N ASP A 15 1.83 -11.18 -10.46
CA ASP A 15 2.10 -11.12 -11.90
C ASP A 15 2.02 -9.70 -12.45
N LYS A 16 1.02 -8.92 -11.99
CA LYS A 16 0.88 -7.51 -12.34
C LYS A 16 2.03 -6.68 -11.76
N LEU A 17 2.39 -6.92 -10.50
CA LEU A 17 3.52 -6.21 -9.89
C LEU A 17 4.83 -6.48 -10.64
N GLN A 18 5.12 -7.73 -10.97
CA GLN A 18 6.33 -8.09 -11.72
C GLN A 18 6.37 -7.46 -13.10
N ARG A 19 5.22 -7.43 -13.81
CA ARG A 19 5.11 -6.72 -15.10
C ARG A 19 5.37 -5.24 -14.93
N LEU A 20 4.69 -4.61 -13.97
CA LEU A 20 4.81 -3.18 -13.73
C LEU A 20 6.26 -2.77 -13.41
N ILE A 21 6.95 -3.52 -12.52
CA ILE A 21 8.36 -3.26 -12.18
C ILE A 21 9.27 -3.36 -13.41
N ARG A 22 9.05 -4.32 -14.31
CA ARG A 22 9.80 -4.39 -15.58
C ARG A 22 9.52 -3.19 -16.48
N ASP A 23 8.24 -2.77 -16.59
CA ASP A 23 7.81 -1.71 -17.50
C ASP A 23 8.28 -0.31 -17.05
N ILE A 24 8.34 -0.04 -15.72
CA ILE A 24 8.84 1.23 -15.21
C ILE A 24 10.37 1.36 -15.31
N ALA A 25 11.10 0.24 -15.31
CA ALA A 25 12.55 0.19 -15.43
C ALA A 25 13.30 1.25 -14.57
N ALA A 26 12.90 1.36 -13.29
CA ALA A 26 13.47 2.31 -12.35
C ALA A 26 14.98 2.07 -12.13
N ASP A 27 15.78 3.13 -12.10
CA ASP A 27 17.21 3.05 -11.78
C ASP A 27 17.37 2.71 -10.27
N PRO A 28 17.98 1.55 -9.93
CA PRO A 28 18.01 1.06 -8.55
C PRO A 28 18.84 1.92 -7.58
N VAL A 29 19.67 2.81 -8.09
CA VAL A 29 20.52 3.70 -7.29
C VAL A 29 19.93 5.10 -7.17
N LYS A 30 19.35 5.62 -8.25
CA LYS A 30 18.90 7.01 -8.33
C LYS A 30 17.44 7.19 -7.95
N ASP A 31 16.58 6.29 -8.44
CA ASP A 31 15.14 6.44 -8.33
C ASP A 31 14.59 5.85 -7.01
N THR A 32 13.43 6.34 -6.60
CA THR A 32 12.72 5.84 -5.42
C THR A 32 11.55 5.00 -5.87
N LEU A 33 11.46 3.76 -5.39
CA LEU A 33 10.24 2.95 -5.43
C LEU A 33 9.42 3.26 -4.17
N LEU A 34 8.16 3.65 -4.36
CA LEU A 34 7.24 3.92 -3.27
C LEU A 34 5.98 3.07 -3.44
N PHE A 35 5.66 2.26 -2.43
CA PHE A 35 4.46 1.45 -2.37
C PHE A 35 3.47 2.08 -1.40
N ILE A 36 2.20 2.27 -1.80
CA ILE A 36 1.21 2.98 -0.97
C ILE A 36 0.49 2.09 0.04
N GLY A 37 0.81 0.80 0.13
CA GLY A 37 0.15 -0.15 1.01
C GLY A 37 -0.66 -1.20 0.27
N ASP A 38 -1.41 -1.99 1.01
CA ASP A 38 -2.28 -3.07 0.55
C ASP A 38 -1.55 -4.09 -0.35
N TYR A 39 -0.51 -4.69 0.20
CA TYR A 39 0.28 -5.75 -0.47
C TYR A 39 -0.45 -7.09 -0.48
N ILE A 40 -1.18 -7.38 0.58
CA ILE A 40 -1.76 -8.67 0.94
C ILE A 40 -3.28 -8.71 0.75
N ASP A 41 -3.86 -9.85 1.04
CA ASP A 41 -5.30 -10.14 1.05
C ASP A 41 -5.98 -10.13 -0.33
N ARG A 42 -7.22 -10.56 -0.35
CA ARG A 42 -8.13 -10.63 -1.51
C ARG A 42 -7.69 -11.63 -2.58
N ALA A 43 -6.42 -11.58 -3.06
CA ALA A 43 -5.86 -12.63 -3.92
C ALA A 43 -4.85 -13.51 -3.18
N GLY A 44 -4.60 -14.71 -3.70
CA GLY A 44 -3.77 -15.73 -3.03
C GLY A 44 -2.28 -15.44 -2.98
N GLY A 45 -1.77 -14.49 -3.77
CA GLY A 45 -0.34 -14.21 -3.91
C GLY A 45 0.25 -13.23 -2.89
N GLY A 46 -0.46 -12.91 -1.79
CA GLY A 46 -0.01 -11.88 -0.84
C GLY A 46 1.36 -12.18 -0.22
N ARG A 47 1.61 -13.42 0.20
CA ARG A 47 2.91 -13.85 0.70
C ARG A 47 4.02 -13.67 -0.34
N ASP A 48 3.77 -14.09 -1.58
CA ASP A 48 4.75 -14.01 -2.66
C ASP A 48 5.03 -12.54 -3.07
N VAL A 49 4.02 -11.66 -2.94
CA VAL A 49 4.20 -10.20 -3.10
C VAL A 49 5.17 -9.66 -2.05
N VAL A 50 5.02 -10.05 -0.78
CA VAL A 50 5.94 -9.63 0.28
C VAL A 50 7.35 -10.15 0.01
N ASP A 51 7.52 -11.43 -0.36
CA ASP A 51 8.81 -12.01 -0.77
C ASP A 51 9.44 -11.21 -1.91
N TYR A 52 8.66 -10.84 -2.92
CA TYR A 52 9.14 -10.08 -4.08
C TYR A 52 9.55 -8.64 -3.70
N VAL A 53 8.75 -7.95 -2.88
CA VAL A 53 9.05 -6.60 -2.37
C VAL A 53 10.32 -6.61 -1.51
N LEU A 54 10.49 -7.60 -0.64
CA LEU A 54 11.74 -7.80 0.12
C LEU A 54 12.94 -8.08 -0.78
N GLY A 55 12.73 -8.80 -1.89
CA GLY A 55 13.73 -8.99 -2.95
C GLY A 55 14.14 -7.67 -3.61
N LEU A 56 13.18 -6.83 -3.97
CA LEU A 56 13.44 -5.49 -4.53
C LEU A 56 14.20 -4.60 -3.55
N LYS A 57 13.90 -4.67 -2.25
CA LYS A 57 14.59 -3.90 -1.21
C LYS A 57 16.09 -4.21 -1.08
N LYS A 58 16.53 -5.39 -1.56
CA LYS A 58 17.95 -5.74 -1.62
C LYS A 58 18.68 -5.11 -2.80
N ILE A 59 17.94 -4.70 -3.83
CA ILE A 59 18.47 -4.17 -5.10
C ILE A 59 18.36 -2.64 -5.13
N HIS A 60 17.20 -2.10 -4.74
CA HIS A 60 16.92 -0.66 -4.77
C HIS A 60 17.39 0.02 -3.48
N GLN A 61 18.24 1.04 -3.62
CA GLN A 61 18.77 1.79 -2.47
C GLN A 61 17.72 2.68 -1.80
N LYS A 62 16.71 3.12 -2.56
CA LYS A 62 15.65 4.02 -2.09
C LYS A 62 14.30 3.35 -2.28
N MET A 63 13.78 2.83 -1.20
CA MET A 63 12.49 2.16 -1.21
C MET A 63 11.67 2.54 0.01
N ILE A 64 10.47 3.04 -0.25
CA ILE A 64 9.49 3.46 0.75
C ILE A 64 8.29 2.51 0.68
N CYS A 65 7.88 1.99 1.82
CA CYS A 65 6.73 1.11 1.93
C CYS A 65 5.75 1.68 2.96
N LEU A 66 4.56 2.05 2.52
CA LEU A 66 3.51 2.56 3.40
C LEU A 66 2.64 1.42 3.92
N CYS A 67 1.99 1.67 5.05
CA CYS A 67 1.03 0.77 5.68
C CYS A 67 -0.36 1.01 5.11
N GLY A 68 -0.95 0.01 4.48
CA GLY A 68 -2.37 -0.01 4.17
C GLY A 68 -3.21 -0.53 5.33
N ASN A 69 -4.53 -0.39 5.22
CA ASN A 69 -5.43 -0.92 6.24
C ASN A 69 -5.38 -2.46 6.31
N HIS A 70 -5.02 -3.14 5.24
CA HIS A 70 -4.89 -4.60 5.23
C HIS A 70 -3.71 -5.09 6.06
N GLU A 71 -2.58 -4.41 6.04
CA GLU A 71 -1.43 -4.73 6.88
C GLU A 71 -1.71 -4.44 8.36
N ASP A 72 -2.38 -3.32 8.67
CA ASP A 72 -2.81 -3.00 10.05
C ASP A 72 -3.78 -4.07 10.58
N MET A 73 -4.78 -4.45 9.78
CA MET A 73 -5.73 -5.51 10.15
C MET A 73 -5.03 -6.85 10.38
N LEU A 74 -4.03 -7.22 9.56
CA LEU A 74 -3.24 -8.44 9.79
C LEU A 74 -2.53 -8.40 11.13
N ILE A 75 -1.82 -7.31 11.44
CA ILE A 75 -1.09 -7.18 12.72
C ILE A 75 -2.05 -7.30 13.90
N ARG A 76 -3.21 -6.63 13.85
CA ARG A 76 -4.24 -6.73 14.88
C ARG A 76 -4.80 -8.14 15.02
N TYR A 77 -5.08 -8.82 13.90
CA TYR A 77 -5.51 -10.22 13.90
C TYR A 77 -4.48 -11.15 14.55
N LEU A 78 -3.18 -10.96 14.28
CA LEU A 78 -2.11 -11.73 14.89
C LEU A 78 -2.03 -11.52 16.41
N GLU A 79 -2.58 -10.43 16.92
CA GLU A 79 -2.69 -10.12 18.36
C GLU A 79 -4.01 -10.60 18.97
N GLY A 80 -4.91 -11.20 18.18
CA GLY A 80 -6.24 -11.63 18.61
C GLY A 80 -7.24 -10.50 18.69
N LEU A 81 -7.01 -9.40 17.96
CA LEU A 81 -7.89 -8.23 17.89
C LEU A 81 -8.59 -8.19 16.53
N ASP A 82 -9.83 -7.68 16.51
CA ASP A 82 -10.62 -7.38 15.29
C ASP A 82 -10.69 -8.53 14.26
N GLU A 83 -10.68 -9.77 14.71
CA GLU A 83 -10.57 -10.97 13.86
C GLU A 83 -11.65 -11.03 12.78
N ASP A 84 -12.91 -10.78 13.14
CA ASP A 84 -14.02 -10.82 12.19
C ASP A 84 -13.91 -9.72 11.12
N MET A 85 -13.44 -8.54 11.50
CA MET A 85 -13.20 -7.44 10.55
C MET A 85 -12.14 -7.82 9.52
N TYR A 86 -11.02 -8.41 9.94
CA TYR A 86 -9.98 -8.89 9.03
C TYR A 86 -10.47 -9.95 8.05
N LEU A 87 -11.22 -10.94 8.55
CA LEU A 87 -11.77 -12.01 7.72
C LEU A 87 -12.79 -11.49 6.69
N GLN A 88 -13.65 -10.56 7.08
CA GLN A 88 -14.64 -9.94 6.18
C GLN A 88 -13.97 -9.09 5.07
N ASN A 89 -12.77 -8.59 5.30
CA ASN A 89 -12.00 -7.82 4.32
C ASN A 89 -11.08 -8.68 3.42
N GLY A 90 -11.21 -10.02 3.46
CA GLY A 90 -10.49 -10.92 2.56
C GLY A 90 -9.18 -11.48 3.11
N GLY A 91 -8.92 -11.33 4.42
CA GLY A 91 -7.71 -11.79 5.11
C GLY A 91 -7.49 -13.31 5.05
N MET A 92 -8.54 -14.10 4.81
CA MET A 92 -8.43 -15.56 4.72
C MET A 92 -7.38 -16.02 3.69
N MET A 93 -7.22 -15.30 2.59
CA MET A 93 -6.23 -15.66 1.56
C MET A 93 -4.79 -15.55 2.10
N THR A 94 -4.51 -14.50 2.85
CA THR A 94 -3.21 -14.31 3.51
C THR A 94 -2.98 -15.34 4.61
N LEU A 95 -4.00 -15.58 5.45
CA LEU A 95 -3.90 -16.60 6.53
C LEU A 95 -3.58 -17.98 5.96
N ASN A 96 -4.25 -18.38 4.88
CA ASN A 96 -4.00 -19.66 4.20
C ASN A 96 -2.56 -19.73 3.65
N ALA A 97 -2.06 -18.65 3.05
CA ALA A 97 -0.71 -18.59 2.49
C ALA A 97 0.40 -18.73 3.57
N TYR A 98 0.12 -18.33 4.81
CA TYR A 98 1.02 -18.52 5.95
C TYR A 98 0.69 -19.79 6.78
N GLY A 99 -0.34 -20.55 6.42
CA GLY A 99 -0.76 -21.73 7.17
C GLY A 99 -1.34 -21.41 8.55
N ILE A 100 -1.94 -20.23 8.69
CA ILE A 100 -2.58 -19.76 9.94
C ILE A 100 -4.02 -20.23 9.93
N PHE A 101 -4.46 -20.89 11.00
CA PHE A 101 -5.83 -21.32 11.21
C PHE A 101 -6.53 -20.39 12.21
N ARG A 102 -7.84 -20.24 12.08
CA ARG A 102 -8.64 -19.43 13.00
C ARG A 102 -8.54 -19.93 14.46
N SER A 103 -8.34 -21.23 14.64
CA SER A 103 -8.17 -21.86 15.97
C SER A 103 -6.80 -21.61 16.62
N ASP A 104 -5.81 -21.10 15.87
CA ASP A 104 -4.49 -20.85 16.41
C ASP A 104 -4.53 -19.71 17.43
N ALA A 105 -3.81 -19.89 18.56
CA ALA A 105 -3.62 -18.80 19.50
C ALA A 105 -2.73 -17.67 18.90
N PRO A 106 -2.84 -16.42 19.37
CA PRO A 106 -2.07 -15.30 18.82
C PRO A 106 -0.55 -15.56 18.70
N ARG A 107 0.04 -16.19 19.71
CA ARG A 107 1.46 -16.55 19.68
C ARG A 107 1.80 -17.55 18.57
N GLU A 108 0.91 -18.50 18.31
CA GLU A 108 1.08 -19.51 17.25
C GLU A 108 0.94 -18.87 15.87
N ARG A 109 -0.02 -17.95 15.71
CA ARG A 109 -0.23 -17.17 14.47
C ARG A 109 1.05 -16.38 14.10
N LYS A 110 1.62 -15.64 15.05
CA LYS A 110 2.86 -14.88 14.84
C LYS A 110 4.04 -15.80 14.49
N ALA A 111 4.15 -16.97 15.11
CA ALA A 111 5.21 -17.93 14.85
C ALA A 111 5.18 -18.56 13.44
N LYS A 112 4.03 -18.51 12.75
CA LYS A 112 3.88 -19.03 11.39
C LYS A 112 4.30 -18.02 10.32
N ILE A 113 4.42 -16.74 10.66
CA ILE A 113 4.90 -15.71 9.74
C ILE A 113 6.44 -15.70 9.78
N PRO A 114 7.14 -15.77 8.63
CA PRO A 114 8.58 -15.61 8.58
C PRO A 114 9.03 -14.31 9.26
N ALA A 115 10.14 -14.38 10.00
CA ALA A 115 10.59 -13.25 10.81
C ALA A 115 10.92 -11.97 10.00
N ASP A 116 11.33 -12.12 8.75
CA ASP A 116 11.56 -10.99 7.83
C ASP A 116 10.26 -10.38 7.31
N HIS A 117 9.21 -11.18 7.08
CA HIS A 117 7.87 -10.70 6.75
C HIS A 117 7.24 -9.95 7.93
N LEU A 118 7.35 -10.49 9.16
CA LEU A 118 6.84 -9.80 10.33
C LEU A 118 7.53 -8.45 10.51
N ARG A 119 8.87 -8.41 10.42
CA ARG A 119 9.62 -7.15 10.46
C ARG A 119 9.23 -6.20 9.32
N PHE A 120 8.92 -6.72 8.13
CA PHE A 120 8.43 -5.90 7.02
C PHE A 120 7.13 -5.21 7.41
N PHE A 121 6.11 -5.93 7.86
CA PHE A 121 4.83 -5.35 8.28
C PHE A 121 4.99 -4.34 9.42
N GLU A 122 5.83 -4.63 10.41
CA GLU A 122 6.11 -3.74 11.54
C GLU A 122 6.90 -2.47 11.15
N SER A 123 7.59 -2.48 10.00
CA SER A 123 8.41 -1.36 9.52
C SER A 123 7.69 -0.42 8.54
N LEU A 124 6.44 -0.70 8.20
CA LEU A 124 5.67 0.11 7.26
C LEU A 124 5.39 1.51 7.82
N LEU A 125 5.49 2.51 6.97
CA LEU A 125 5.31 3.90 7.36
C LEU A 125 3.84 4.33 7.21
N PRO A 126 3.34 5.23 8.06
CA PRO A 126 1.97 5.75 7.93
C PRO A 126 1.81 6.68 6.73
N TYR A 127 2.84 7.41 6.37
CA TYR A 127 2.92 8.30 5.21
C TYR A 127 4.38 8.58 4.85
N TYR A 128 4.58 9.18 3.69
CA TYR A 128 5.88 9.73 3.27
C TYR A 128 5.68 11.12 2.67
N GLU A 129 6.60 12.05 2.92
CA GLU A 129 6.49 13.43 2.51
C GLU A 129 7.74 13.89 1.76
N THR A 130 7.53 14.67 0.70
CA THR A 130 8.56 15.39 -0.05
C THR A 130 8.22 16.89 -0.09
N ASP A 131 9.03 17.70 -0.76
CA ASP A 131 8.73 19.13 -0.91
C ASP A 131 7.41 19.40 -1.66
N GLN A 132 7.02 18.54 -2.61
CA GLN A 132 5.88 18.74 -3.49
C GLN A 132 4.71 17.78 -3.26
N PHE A 133 4.95 16.62 -2.66
CA PHE A 133 3.96 15.56 -2.54
C PHE A 133 3.89 14.99 -1.12
N ILE A 134 2.69 14.58 -0.74
CA ILE A 134 2.41 13.70 0.40
C ILE A 134 1.92 12.37 -0.17
N PHE A 135 2.49 11.27 0.30
CA PHE A 135 2.05 9.91 -0.05
C PHE A 135 1.42 9.28 1.18
N VAL A 136 0.22 8.77 1.04
CA VAL A 136 -0.54 8.16 2.13
C VAL A 136 -1.41 7.04 1.56
N HIS A 137 -1.77 6.05 2.37
CA HIS A 137 -2.56 4.95 1.83
C HIS A 137 -3.96 5.40 1.41
N ALA A 138 -4.79 5.96 2.31
CA ALA A 138 -6.17 6.32 1.99
C ALA A 138 -6.42 7.81 1.78
N GLY A 139 -5.84 8.67 2.61
CA GLY A 139 -6.05 10.11 2.53
C GLY A 139 -5.78 10.83 3.85
N LEU A 140 -6.24 12.07 3.92
CA LEU A 140 -6.02 12.98 5.05
C LEU A 140 -7.35 13.64 5.46
N ILE A 141 -7.57 13.85 6.74
CA ILE A 141 -8.68 14.67 7.24
C ILE A 141 -8.44 16.15 6.88
N PRO A 142 -9.36 16.79 6.14
CA PRO A 142 -9.23 18.22 5.82
C PRO A 142 -9.16 19.09 7.08
N GLY A 143 -8.29 20.09 7.06
CA GLY A 143 -8.12 21.03 8.19
C GLY A 143 -7.22 20.54 9.32
N ILE A 144 -6.80 19.27 9.32
CA ILE A 144 -5.83 18.72 10.28
C ILE A 144 -4.44 18.69 9.65
N PRO A 145 -3.42 19.31 10.29
CA PRO A 145 -2.04 19.20 9.81
C PRO A 145 -1.54 17.75 9.75
N LEU A 146 -0.62 17.43 8.82
CA LEU A 146 -0.13 16.07 8.60
C LEU A 146 0.35 15.37 9.89
N GLY A 147 1.08 16.07 10.75
CA GLY A 147 1.54 15.52 12.03
C GLY A 147 0.44 15.33 13.09
N GLY A 148 -0.79 15.81 12.84
CA GLY A 148 -1.95 15.62 13.70
C GLY A 148 -2.93 14.57 13.20
N GLN A 149 -2.68 13.97 12.03
CA GLN A 149 -3.49 12.89 11.47
C GLN A 149 -3.35 11.62 12.30
N CYS A 150 -4.43 10.89 12.53
CA CYS A 150 -4.34 9.59 13.18
C CYS A 150 -4.14 8.45 12.16
N SER A 151 -3.52 7.35 12.60
CA SER A 151 -3.23 6.21 11.71
C SER A 151 -4.49 5.62 11.08
N HIS A 152 -5.60 5.59 11.81
CA HIS A 152 -6.87 5.10 11.28
C HIS A 152 -7.33 5.93 10.07
N ASP A 153 -7.32 7.26 10.19
CA ASP A 153 -7.76 8.13 9.10
C ASP A 153 -6.85 8.01 7.88
N LEU A 154 -5.53 7.95 8.10
CA LEU A 154 -4.54 7.76 7.03
C LEU A 154 -4.78 6.47 6.22
N GLN A 155 -5.41 5.46 6.84
CA GLN A 155 -5.61 4.12 6.26
C GLN A 155 -7.05 3.85 5.79
N TRP A 156 -8.05 4.62 6.25
CA TRP A 156 -9.45 4.27 6.01
C TRP A 156 -10.32 5.38 5.42
N ILE A 157 -9.91 6.63 5.47
CA ILE A 157 -10.71 7.76 4.99
C ILE A 157 -11.07 7.59 3.51
N ARG A 158 -12.27 7.99 3.12
CA ARG A 158 -12.75 7.91 1.74
C ARG A 158 -13.36 9.24 1.29
N LYS A 159 -14.70 9.33 1.29
CA LYS A 159 -15.45 10.46 0.72
C LYS A 159 -15.04 11.81 1.30
N GLU A 160 -14.85 11.89 2.60
CA GLU A 160 -14.48 13.14 3.28
C GLU A 160 -13.18 13.73 2.70
N PHE A 161 -12.22 12.88 2.35
CA PHE A 161 -10.99 13.29 1.68
C PHE A 161 -11.19 13.50 0.17
N ILE A 162 -11.85 12.55 -0.50
CA ILE A 162 -11.97 12.54 -1.97
C ILE A 162 -12.77 13.75 -2.46
N ASP A 163 -13.88 14.06 -1.80
CA ASP A 163 -14.80 15.13 -2.19
C ASP A 163 -14.33 16.53 -1.73
N SER A 164 -13.24 16.61 -0.94
CA SER A 164 -12.73 17.87 -0.41
C SER A 164 -11.76 18.56 -1.38
N ASP A 165 -11.93 19.86 -1.55
CA ASP A 165 -10.97 20.72 -2.28
C ASP A 165 -9.92 21.35 -1.35
N TYR A 166 -9.81 20.86 -0.10
CA TYR A 166 -8.85 21.40 0.86
C TYR A 166 -7.42 21.31 0.35
N ASP A 167 -6.70 22.45 0.44
CA ASP A 167 -5.26 22.51 0.10
C ASP A 167 -4.41 22.10 1.29
N PHE A 168 -3.75 20.95 1.16
CA PHE A 168 -2.80 20.44 2.14
C PHE A 168 -1.40 21.07 2.00
N GLY A 169 -1.23 22.08 1.12
CA GLY A 169 0.05 22.70 0.79
C GLY A 169 0.93 21.86 -0.14
N LYS A 170 0.58 20.60 -0.37
CA LYS A 170 1.23 19.65 -1.28
C LYS A 170 0.20 18.73 -1.91
N ARG A 171 0.51 18.22 -3.10
CA ARG A 171 -0.39 17.28 -3.78
C ARG A 171 -0.33 15.92 -3.12
N VAL A 172 -1.49 15.36 -2.78
CA VAL A 172 -1.58 14.07 -2.07
C VAL A 172 -1.71 12.93 -3.06
N VAL A 173 -0.80 11.94 -3.01
CA VAL A 173 -0.87 10.69 -3.80
C VAL A 173 -1.40 9.59 -2.90
N PHE A 174 -2.46 8.88 -3.32
CA PHE A 174 -3.16 7.92 -2.48
C PHE A 174 -3.72 6.72 -3.25
N GLY A 175 -4.13 5.66 -2.53
CA GLY A 175 -4.75 4.42 -2.98
C GLY A 175 -6.09 4.13 -2.30
N HIS A 176 -6.29 2.89 -1.80
CA HIS A 176 -7.40 2.44 -0.96
C HIS A 176 -8.80 2.54 -1.57
N THR A 177 -9.15 3.64 -2.18
CA THR A 177 -10.41 3.82 -2.90
C THR A 177 -10.16 3.65 -4.39
N HIS A 178 -10.65 2.54 -4.94
CA HIS A 178 -10.41 2.22 -6.34
C HIS A 178 -11.29 3.04 -7.29
N PHE A 179 -10.70 3.43 -8.40
CA PHE A 179 -11.34 4.11 -9.53
C PHE A 179 -11.13 3.30 -10.81
N SER A 180 -11.97 3.50 -11.81
CA SER A 180 -11.79 2.85 -13.14
C SER A 180 -10.57 3.36 -13.92
N ALA A 181 -10.08 4.56 -13.57
CA ALA A 181 -8.86 5.20 -14.07
C ALA A 181 -8.27 6.05 -12.93
N PRO A 182 -6.98 6.45 -13.01
CA PRO A 182 -6.40 7.32 -11.99
C PRO A 182 -7.22 8.60 -11.79
N LEU A 183 -7.52 8.92 -10.53
CA LEU A 183 -8.14 10.19 -10.17
C LEU A 183 -7.09 11.30 -10.20
N ILE A 184 -7.34 12.38 -10.91
CA ILE A 184 -6.39 13.50 -11.00
C ILE A 184 -7.16 14.80 -10.75
N THR A 185 -6.82 15.47 -9.64
CA THR A 185 -7.31 16.82 -9.33
C THR A 185 -6.11 17.72 -9.01
N ASP A 186 -6.36 18.99 -8.73
CA ASP A 186 -5.30 19.94 -8.41
C ASP A 186 -4.57 19.58 -7.10
N ASN A 187 -5.31 19.07 -6.10
CA ASN A 187 -4.80 18.80 -4.75
C ASN A 187 -4.48 17.32 -4.47
N LYS A 188 -4.90 16.36 -5.34
CA LYS A 188 -4.69 14.93 -5.10
C LYS A 188 -4.59 14.08 -6.37
N ILE A 189 -3.98 12.89 -6.25
CA ILE A 189 -3.87 11.87 -7.30
C ILE A 189 -4.17 10.51 -6.68
N GLY A 190 -5.29 9.87 -7.09
CA GLY A 190 -5.64 8.51 -6.71
C GLY A 190 -5.09 7.50 -7.71
N ILE A 191 -4.35 6.50 -7.23
CA ILE A 191 -3.68 5.51 -8.09
C ILE A 191 -4.10 4.06 -7.85
N ASP A 192 -5.06 3.80 -6.95
CA ASP A 192 -5.71 2.49 -6.91
C ASP A 192 -6.70 2.39 -8.09
N THR A 193 -6.42 1.50 -9.02
CA THR A 193 -7.26 1.24 -10.19
C THR A 193 -7.81 -0.18 -10.22
N GLY A 194 -7.98 -0.76 -9.03
CA GLY A 194 -8.70 -2.01 -8.82
C GLY A 194 -7.98 -3.24 -9.35
N ALA A 195 -6.67 -3.34 -9.18
CA ALA A 195 -5.86 -4.45 -9.70
C ALA A 195 -6.44 -5.82 -9.38
N VAL A 196 -6.88 -6.06 -8.15
CA VAL A 196 -7.45 -7.33 -7.68
C VAL A 196 -8.88 -7.57 -8.18
N TYR A 197 -9.59 -6.54 -8.60
CA TYR A 197 -10.96 -6.62 -9.12
C TYR A 197 -11.02 -6.73 -10.65
N GLY A 198 -9.92 -7.12 -11.30
CA GLY A 198 -9.82 -7.22 -12.77
C GLY A 198 -9.46 -5.89 -13.45
N GLY A 199 -9.27 -4.82 -12.69
CA GLY A 199 -8.71 -3.55 -13.16
C GLY A 199 -7.20 -3.63 -13.36
N LYS A 200 -6.53 -2.49 -13.38
CA LYS A 200 -5.09 -2.38 -13.62
C LYS A 200 -4.31 -2.11 -12.34
N LEU A 201 -3.07 -2.57 -12.25
CA LEU A 201 -2.11 -2.08 -11.28
C LEU A 201 -1.46 -0.82 -11.86
N THR A 202 -1.55 0.29 -11.14
CA THR A 202 -1.07 1.60 -11.59
C THR A 202 0.20 2.02 -10.84
N CYS A 203 1.16 2.56 -11.61
CA CYS A 203 2.30 3.30 -11.08
C CYS A 203 2.29 4.73 -11.63
N LEU A 204 2.54 5.70 -10.75
CA LEU A 204 2.74 7.10 -11.08
C LEU A 204 4.23 7.45 -11.01
N GLU A 205 4.79 7.91 -12.13
CA GLU A 205 6.15 8.48 -12.18
C GLU A 205 6.11 9.97 -11.88
N LEU A 206 6.86 10.42 -10.91
CA LEU A 206 7.03 11.81 -10.51
C LEU A 206 8.45 12.31 -10.79
N PRO A 207 8.63 13.57 -11.15
CA PRO A 207 7.62 14.63 -11.24
C PRO A 207 6.85 14.71 -12.58
N THR A 208 7.09 13.81 -13.52
CA THR A 208 6.56 13.87 -14.89
C THR A 208 5.05 13.63 -15.01
N LEU A 209 4.42 13.12 -13.96
CA LEU A 209 3.01 12.67 -13.93
C LEU A 209 2.69 11.61 -14.98
N LYS A 210 3.67 10.78 -15.35
CA LYS A 210 3.45 9.68 -16.29
C LYS A 210 2.88 8.47 -15.55
N PHE A 211 1.85 7.85 -16.12
CA PHE A 211 1.25 6.63 -15.59
C PHE A 211 1.69 5.40 -16.37
N TYR A 212 2.01 4.34 -15.65
CA TYR A 212 2.21 2.99 -16.16
C TYR A 212 1.10 2.10 -15.60
N GLN A 213 0.52 1.25 -16.42
CA GLN A 213 -0.62 0.41 -16.04
C GLN A 213 -0.54 -0.97 -16.69
N VAL A 214 -0.73 -2.01 -15.91
CA VAL A 214 -0.71 -3.40 -16.38
C VAL A 214 -1.95 -4.16 -15.98
#